data_b68d056d6f3406414dcb41a4aefba41c
#
_entry.id   b68d056d6f3406414dcb41a4aefba41c
#
_cell.length_a   1.000
_cell.length_b   1.000
_cell.length_c   1.000
_cell.angle_alpha   90.00
_cell.angle_beta   90.00
_cell.angle_gamma   90.00
#
_symmetry.space_group_name_H-M   'P 1'
#
loop_
_entity.id
_entity.type
_entity.pdbx_description
1 polymer ?
#
loop_
_entity_poly.entity_id
_entity_poly.type
_entity_poly.pdbx_seq_one_letter_code
_entity_poly.pdbx_strand_id
1 'polypeptide(L)'
;MRWLPPLARTVAVSAVGCGRGCYGLAMFYAVRRGRRTGVFLSWNECREQVDRFPAARFKKFATEDEAWAFVRNSASPGGSEDQKNTREHEPQVEASKRLREPLDEDESIEPCAKHKRQSSEVTPVISKDTFSYMGDYVVVYTDGCCSSNGRRRARAGIGVYWGPGHPLNVGIRLPGRQTNQRAEIHAACKAIEQAKAQNISRLALYTDSMFTINGITNWVQGWKKNGWRTSAGKDVINKEDFVALEQLTRDMDIQWMHVPGHSGFVGNEEADRLAREGAKQCAD
;
A
#
# COMPACT_ATOMS: atom_id res chain seq x y z
N MET A 1 -53.23 -24.54 -8.27
CA MET A 1 -51.88 -24.74 -8.80
C MET A 1 -50.89 -23.99 -7.90
N ARG A 2 -50.15 -24.70 -7.09
CA ARG A 2 -49.15 -24.11 -6.16
C ARG A 2 -47.77 -24.20 -6.86
N TRP A 3 -47.15 -23.07 -7.04
CA TRP A 3 -45.79 -22.98 -7.55
C TRP A 3 -44.80 -23.24 -6.40
N LEU A 4 -43.97 -24.26 -6.53
CA LEU A 4 -42.80 -24.55 -5.71
C LEU A 4 -41.60 -23.85 -6.32
N PRO A 5 -40.70 -23.23 -5.49
CA PRO A 5 -39.45 -22.64 -5.98
C PRO A 5 -38.41 -23.74 -6.27
N PRO A 6 -37.48 -23.53 -7.22
CA PRO A 6 -36.46 -24.52 -7.55
C PRO A 6 -35.40 -24.62 -6.47
N LEU A 7 -35.08 -25.87 -6.13
CA LEU A 7 -34.02 -26.31 -5.22
C LEU A 7 -32.64 -25.81 -5.69
N ALA A 8 -31.92 -25.21 -4.76
CA ALA A 8 -30.53 -24.84 -4.92
C ALA A 8 -29.68 -26.09 -5.19
N ARG A 9 -29.01 -26.11 -6.34
CA ARG A 9 -27.98 -27.10 -6.65
C ARG A 9 -26.72 -26.77 -5.87
N THR A 10 -26.44 -27.60 -4.87
CA THR A 10 -25.14 -27.68 -4.21
C THR A 10 -24.12 -28.24 -5.20
N VAL A 11 -23.18 -27.46 -5.66
CA VAL A 11 -22.01 -27.95 -6.38
C VAL A 11 -20.98 -28.36 -5.34
N ALA A 12 -20.86 -29.66 -5.11
CA ALA A 12 -19.77 -30.25 -4.36
C ALA A 12 -18.49 -30.14 -5.21
N VAL A 13 -17.54 -29.34 -4.80
CA VAL A 13 -16.19 -29.33 -5.38
C VAL A 13 -15.38 -30.37 -4.60
N SER A 14 -15.07 -31.48 -5.26
CA SER A 14 -14.20 -32.54 -4.77
C SER A 14 -12.80 -31.97 -4.50
N ALA A 15 -12.34 -32.11 -3.27
CA ALA A 15 -10.95 -31.88 -2.90
C ALA A 15 -10.07 -32.99 -3.51
N VAL A 16 -9.28 -32.63 -4.52
CA VAL A 16 -8.12 -33.42 -4.94
C VAL A 16 -6.93 -32.82 -4.23
N GLY A 17 -6.37 -33.57 -3.28
CA GLY A 17 -5.15 -33.20 -2.60
C GLY A 17 -3.95 -33.26 -3.53
N CYS A 18 -3.10 -32.24 -3.48
CA CYS A 18 -1.70 -32.36 -3.82
C CYS A 18 -0.88 -31.23 -3.19
N GLY A 19 0.18 -31.60 -2.46
CA GLY A 19 1.44 -30.87 -2.43
C GLY A 19 1.53 -29.66 -1.49
N ARG A 20 2.34 -29.78 -0.47
CA ARG A 20 2.87 -28.74 0.41
C ARG A 20 3.48 -27.58 -0.37
N GLY A 21 3.14 -26.34 0.03
CA GLY A 21 3.94 -25.16 -0.25
C GLY A 21 3.15 -24.00 -0.85
N CYS A 22 3.07 -22.91 -0.10
CA CYS A 22 2.57 -21.57 -0.40
C CYS A 22 1.23 -21.25 0.29
N TYR A 23 1.29 -20.92 1.59
CA TYR A 23 0.21 -20.22 2.26
C TYR A 23 0.20 -18.75 1.86
N GLY A 24 -0.33 -18.45 0.67
CA GLY A 24 -0.91 -17.15 0.42
C GLY A 24 -2.16 -17.05 1.30
N LEU A 25 -2.19 -16.13 2.26
CA LEU A 25 -3.37 -15.86 3.08
C LEU A 25 -4.51 -15.43 2.15
N ALA A 26 -5.40 -16.36 1.81
CA ALA A 26 -6.62 -16.05 1.08
C ALA A 26 -7.45 -15.09 1.94
N MET A 27 -7.75 -13.91 1.41
CA MET A 27 -8.56 -12.93 2.11
C MET A 27 -10.00 -13.04 1.63
N PHE A 28 -10.93 -13.00 2.58
CA PHE A 28 -12.35 -13.16 2.34
C PHE A 28 -13.07 -11.81 2.47
N TYR A 29 -13.90 -11.48 1.49
CA TYR A 29 -14.69 -10.25 1.46
C TYR A 29 -16.16 -10.60 1.72
N ALA A 30 -16.66 -10.23 2.88
CA ALA A 30 -18.04 -10.49 3.27
C ALA A 30 -18.94 -9.30 2.96
N VAL A 31 -20.00 -9.51 2.19
CA VAL A 31 -21.05 -8.53 1.92
C VAL A 31 -22.29 -8.90 2.71
N ARG A 32 -22.60 -8.06 3.69
CA ARG A 32 -23.81 -8.21 4.52
C ARG A 32 -25.02 -7.48 3.92
N ARG A 33 -24.77 -6.38 3.21
CA ARG A 33 -25.77 -5.59 2.48
C ARG A 33 -25.17 -5.08 1.18
N GLY A 34 -25.72 -5.53 0.06
CA GLY A 34 -25.29 -5.25 -1.29
C GLY A 34 -26.27 -5.86 -2.27
N ARG A 35 -25.93 -5.88 -3.56
CA ARG A 35 -26.73 -6.55 -4.62
C ARG A 35 -26.84 -8.05 -4.36
N ARG A 36 -25.74 -8.68 -3.95
CA ARG A 36 -25.71 -10.06 -3.42
C ARG A 36 -24.99 -10.06 -2.08
N THR A 37 -25.60 -10.72 -1.09
CA THR A 37 -24.97 -10.99 0.21
C THR A 37 -24.20 -12.30 0.11
N GLY A 38 -23.04 -12.38 0.75
CA GLY A 38 -22.19 -13.57 0.71
C GLY A 38 -20.74 -13.26 1.00
N VAL A 39 -19.90 -14.28 0.88
CA VAL A 39 -18.45 -14.18 0.99
C VAL A 39 -17.83 -14.35 -0.39
N PHE A 40 -16.93 -13.45 -0.75
CA PHE A 40 -16.25 -13.38 -2.03
C PHE A 40 -14.74 -13.54 -1.83
N LEU A 41 -14.07 -14.20 -2.75
CA LEU A 41 -12.64 -14.45 -2.66
C LEU A 41 -11.79 -13.33 -3.25
N SER A 42 -12.41 -12.42 -4.02
CA SER A 42 -11.74 -11.27 -4.61
C SER A 42 -12.45 -9.96 -4.27
N TRP A 43 -11.65 -8.88 -4.19
CA TRP A 43 -12.22 -7.53 -4.03
C TRP A 43 -13.09 -7.12 -5.22
N ASN A 44 -12.74 -7.53 -6.43
CA ASN A 44 -13.52 -7.17 -7.63
C ASN A 44 -14.94 -7.71 -7.57
N GLU A 45 -15.11 -8.99 -7.21
CA GLU A 45 -16.42 -9.59 -6.99
C GLU A 45 -17.22 -8.90 -5.90
N CYS A 46 -16.56 -8.61 -4.76
CA CYS A 46 -17.18 -7.87 -3.66
C CYS A 46 -17.61 -6.46 -4.10
N ARG A 47 -16.75 -5.75 -4.81
CA ARG A 47 -17.00 -4.40 -5.30
C ARG A 47 -18.22 -4.32 -6.21
N GLU A 48 -18.39 -5.26 -7.11
CA GLU A 48 -19.59 -5.35 -7.96
C GLU A 48 -20.90 -5.40 -7.15
N GLN A 49 -20.84 -5.98 -5.96
CA GLN A 49 -22.01 -6.11 -5.09
C GLN A 49 -22.30 -4.84 -4.29
N VAL A 50 -21.30 -4.01 -4.01
CA VAL A 50 -21.43 -2.87 -3.10
C VAL A 50 -21.28 -1.51 -3.78
N ASP A 51 -20.67 -1.45 -4.98
CA ASP A 51 -20.46 -0.19 -5.70
C ASP A 51 -21.79 0.48 -6.04
N ARG A 52 -21.93 1.75 -5.62
CA ARG A 52 -23.16 2.55 -5.75
C ARG A 52 -24.43 1.91 -5.17
N PHE A 53 -24.28 0.92 -4.29
CA PHE A 53 -25.41 0.35 -3.58
C PHE A 53 -25.69 1.14 -2.30
N PRO A 54 -26.91 1.69 -2.08
CA PRO A 54 -27.22 2.55 -0.94
C PRO A 54 -27.07 1.79 0.37
N ALA A 55 -26.31 2.36 1.31
CA ALA A 55 -26.01 1.81 2.63
C ALA A 55 -25.41 0.39 2.57
N ALA A 56 -24.54 0.11 1.60
CA ALA A 56 -23.79 -1.14 1.52
C ALA A 56 -23.03 -1.42 2.83
N ARG A 57 -23.04 -2.69 3.27
CA ARG A 57 -22.26 -3.14 4.43
C ARG A 57 -21.42 -4.33 4.04
N PHE A 58 -20.11 -4.14 4.07
CA PHE A 58 -19.13 -5.17 3.74
C PHE A 58 -17.90 -5.03 4.64
N LYS A 59 -17.16 -6.11 4.80
CA LYS A 59 -15.92 -6.13 5.58
C LYS A 59 -15.01 -7.24 5.06
N LYS A 60 -13.69 -7.07 5.22
CA LYS A 60 -12.64 -8.01 4.87
C LYS A 60 -12.26 -8.84 6.09
N PHE A 61 -11.99 -10.14 5.90
CA PHE A 61 -11.63 -11.09 6.95
C PHE A 61 -10.44 -11.95 6.52
N ALA A 62 -9.68 -12.42 7.51
CA ALA A 62 -8.56 -13.32 7.29
C ALA A 62 -9.01 -14.79 7.14
N THR A 63 -10.18 -15.13 7.70
CA THR A 63 -10.75 -16.48 7.65
C THR A 63 -12.14 -16.48 7.04
N GLU A 64 -12.50 -17.57 6.39
CA GLU A 64 -13.82 -17.76 5.79
C GLU A 64 -14.93 -17.80 6.84
N ASP A 65 -14.65 -18.43 7.98
CA ASP A 65 -15.62 -18.59 9.07
C ASP A 65 -16.02 -17.23 9.68
N GLU A 66 -15.06 -16.32 9.89
CA GLU A 66 -15.34 -14.95 10.34
C GLU A 66 -16.14 -14.17 9.31
N ALA A 67 -15.83 -14.35 8.02
CA ALA A 67 -16.54 -13.70 6.93
C ALA A 67 -18.01 -14.18 6.88
N TRP A 68 -18.25 -15.47 7.00
CA TRP A 68 -19.62 -16.03 7.09
C TRP A 68 -20.34 -15.64 8.36
N ALA A 69 -19.65 -15.55 9.51
CA ALA A 69 -20.21 -15.04 10.75
C ALA A 69 -20.71 -13.60 10.59
N PHE A 70 -19.95 -12.75 9.93
CA PHE A 70 -20.37 -11.37 9.62
C PHE A 70 -21.61 -11.32 8.72
N VAL A 71 -21.71 -12.19 7.71
CA VAL A 71 -22.89 -12.26 6.83
C VAL A 71 -24.12 -12.75 7.58
N ARG A 72 -23.98 -13.79 8.43
CA ARG A 72 -25.07 -14.39 9.20
C ARG A 72 -25.59 -13.52 10.33
N ASN A 73 -24.76 -12.70 10.96
CA ASN A 73 -25.15 -11.79 12.04
C ASN A 73 -26.06 -10.65 11.58
N SER A 74 -26.96 -10.90 10.64
CA SER A 74 -28.03 -9.98 10.21
C SER A 74 -29.29 -10.14 11.05
N ALA A 75 -29.17 -10.40 12.35
CA ALA A 75 -30.32 -10.44 13.22
C ALA A 75 -30.72 -9.03 13.65
N SER A 76 -31.94 -8.66 13.24
CA SER A 76 -32.95 -7.75 13.74
C SER A 76 -32.77 -6.23 13.54
N PRO A 77 -33.77 -5.59 12.92
CA PRO A 77 -34.07 -4.17 13.15
C PRO A 77 -34.98 -4.06 14.38
N GLY A 78 -34.49 -3.42 15.41
CA GLY A 78 -35.35 -3.05 16.54
C GLY A 78 -34.69 -3.26 17.90
N GLY A 79 -34.20 -2.20 18.48
CA GLY A 79 -33.67 -2.17 19.82
C GLY A 79 -32.94 -0.84 20.04
N SER A 80 -33.70 0.20 20.31
CA SER A 80 -33.22 1.38 21.01
C SER A 80 -32.74 0.95 22.40
N GLU A 81 -31.51 1.25 22.71
CA GLU A 81 -31.14 1.47 24.10
C GLU A 81 -30.18 2.66 24.14
N ASP A 82 -30.82 3.79 24.48
CA ASP A 82 -30.19 4.89 25.18
C ASP A 82 -29.58 4.34 26.47
N GLN A 83 -28.31 4.47 26.67
CA GLN A 83 -27.73 4.45 28.00
C GLN A 83 -26.89 5.70 28.21
N LYS A 84 -27.56 6.54 28.93
CA LYS A 84 -27.16 7.67 29.75
C LYS A 84 -25.72 7.63 30.23
N ASN A 85 -25.09 8.71 29.88
CA ASN A 85 -24.02 9.42 30.53
C ASN A 85 -24.19 9.46 32.07
N THR A 86 -23.25 8.90 32.80
CA THR A 86 -23.01 9.26 34.19
C THR A 86 -21.59 9.81 34.30
N ARG A 87 -21.55 11.12 34.55
CA ARG A 87 -20.38 11.85 35.02
C ARG A 87 -19.99 11.32 36.39
N GLU A 88 -18.73 11.00 36.59
CA GLU A 88 -18.07 11.13 37.89
C GLU A 88 -16.62 11.59 37.70
N HIS A 89 -16.39 12.77 38.18
CA HIS A 89 -15.28 13.40 38.90
C HIS A 89 -13.84 13.16 38.42
N GLU A 90 -13.31 14.24 37.83
CA GLU A 90 -11.89 14.59 37.95
C GLU A 90 -11.47 14.82 39.43
N PRO A 91 -10.19 14.57 39.74
CA PRO A 91 -9.46 15.48 40.57
C PRO A 91 -8.34 16.18 39.79
N GLN A 92 -8.39 17.49 39.83
CA GLN A 92 -7.31 18.40 39.49
C GLN A 92 -6.09 18.08 40.35
N VAL A 93 -4.93 17.97 39.69
CA VAL A 93 -3.64 18.08 40.36
C VAL A 93 -2.80 19.13 39.67
N GLU A 94 -2.34 20.04 40.51
CA GLU A 94 -1.71 21.31 40.27
C GLU A 94 -0.47 21.30 39.38
N ALA A 95 -0.31 22.39 38.63
CA ALA A 95 0.87 22.80 37.92
C ALA A 95 2.07 22.98 38.86
N SER A 96 3.06 22.13 38.76
CA SER A 96 4.37 22.36 39.32
C SER A 96 5.32 22.88 38.25
N LYS A 97 5.63 24.16 38.32
CA LYS A 97 6.73 24.82 37.62
C LYS A 97 8.03 24.19 38.03
N ARG A 98 8.73 23.47 37.15
CA ARG A 98 10.14 23.18 37.32
C ARG A 98 10.99 24.01 36.39
N LEU A 99 11.94 24.69 37.01
CA LEU A 99 13.01 25.49 36.47
C LEU A 99 13.75 24.79 35.32
N ARG A 100 14.07 25.61 34.32
CA ARG A 100 15.10 25.31 33.31
C ARG A 100 16.47 25.40 33.95
N GLU A 101 17.20 24.31 33.89
CA GLU A 101 18.67 24.36 33.92
C GLU A 101 19.19 24.05 32.52
N PRO A 102 20.23 24.76 32.04
CA PRO A 102 20.87 24.51 30.78
C PRO A 102 21.93 23.41 30.96
N LEU A 103 21.79 22.31 30.24
CA LEU A 103 22.90 21.37 30.07
C LEU A 103 23.47 21.63 28.67
N ASP A 104 24.63 22.27 28.67
CA ASP A 104 25.59 22.25 27.58
C ASP A 104 26.14 20.82 27.49
N GLU A 105 25.83 20.11 26.41
CA GLU A 105 26.64 18.99 25.94
C GLU A 105 26.92 19.19 24.45
N ASP A 106 28.15 19.55 24.25
CA ASP A 106 28.90 19.64 23.01
C ASP A 106 29.06 18.24 22.43
N GLU A 107 28.13 17.81 21.60
CA GLU A 107 28.26 16.56 20.84
C GLU A 107 28.83 16.88 19.46
N SER A 108 30.15 16.68 19.39
CA SER A 108 30.98 16.79 18.21
C SER A 108 30.40 16.05 17.02
N ILE A 109 29.98 16.82 16.02
CA ILE A 109 29.54 16.31 14.71
C ILE A 109 30.80 15.83 13.97
N GLU A 110 30.99 14.51 13.90
CA GLU A 110 31.96 13.95 12.97
C GLU A 110 31.55 14.26 11.53
N PRO A 111 32.47 14.71 10.69
CA PRO A 111 32.17 15.01 9.29
C PRO A 111 31.94 13.73 8.50
N CYS A 112 30.74 13.62 7.94
CA CYS A 112 30.33 12.56 7.02
C CYS A 112 31.34 12.47 5.86
N ALA A 113 32.02 11.33 5.75
CA ALA A 113 33.00 11.07 4.70
C ALA A 113 32.34 11.18 3.32
N LYS A 114 32.87 12.09 2.50
CA LYS A 114 32.46 12.26 1.09
C LYS A 114 32.84 11.00 0.32
N HIS A 115 31.86 10.15 0.02
CA HIS A 115 32.04 9.05 -0.92
C HIS A 115 32.07 9.62 -2.34
N LYS A 116 33.23 9.48 -2.93
CA LYS A 116 33.59 9.85 -4.29
C LYS A 116 32.72 9.05 -5.28
N ARG A 117 32.01 9.74 -6.18
CA ARG A 117 31.32 9.14 -7.31
C ARG A 117 32.32 8.30 -8.11
N GLN A 118 32.04 7.02 -8.22
CA GLN A 118 32.69 6.12 -9.15
C GLN A 118 31.67 5.57 -10.14
N SER A 119 31.97 5.79 -11.40
CA SER A 119 31.73 4.99 -12.60
C SER A 119 30.52 4.06 -12.65
N SER A 120 29.83 4.08 -13.77
CA SER A 120 28.84 3.14 -14.26
C SER A 120 29.11 1.70 -13.83
N GLU A 121 28.65 1.29 -12.67
CA GLU A 121 28.61 -0.12 -12.29
C GLU A 121 27.50 -0.79 -13.10
N VAL A 122 27.93 -1.70 -13.98
CA VAL A 122 27.04 -2.70 -14.57
C VAL A 122 26.48 -3.52 -13.40
N THR A 123 25.23 -3.29 -13.04
CA THR A 123 24.58 -4.07 -11.98
C THR A 123 24.61 -5.54 -12.38
N PRO A 124 25.16 -6.44 -11.54
CA PRO A 124 25.19 -7.85 -11.86
C PRO A 124 23.76 -8.38 -12.04
N VAL A 125 23.54 -9.15 -13.11
CA VAL A 125 22.25 -9.81 -13.34
C VAL A 125 22.06 -10.86 -12.25
N ILE A 126 20.99 -10.73 -11.48
CA ILE A 126 20.66 -11.60 -10.35
C ILE A 126 19.97 -12.87 -10.89
N SER A 127 20.24 -14.04 -10.28
CA SER A 127 19.57 -15.27 -10.66
C SER A 127 18.04 -15.14 -10.54
N LYS A 128 17.31 -15.64 -11.54
CA LYS A 128 15.84 -15.60 -11.57
C LYS A 128 15.21 -16.35 -10.40
N ASP A 129 15.90 -17.32 -9.83
CA ASP A 129 15.42 -18.13 -8.70
C ASP A 129 15.33 -17.34 -7.38
N THR A 130 15.90 -16.14 -7.32
CA THR A 130 15.83 -15.28 -6.13
C THR A 130 14.56 -14.41 -6.06
N PHE A 131 13.82 -14.29 -7.18
CA PHE A 131 12.61 -13.49 -7.24
C PHE A 131 11.36 -14.30 -6.85
N SER A 132 10.39 -13.62 -6.26
CA SER A 132 9.05 -14.17 -6.07
C SER A 132 8.19 -13.91 -7.31
N TYR A 133 7.27 -14.83 -7.60
CA TYR A 133 6.42 -14.74 -8.79
C TYR A 133 4.93 -14.81 -8.46
N MET A 134 4.13 -14.10 -9.22
CA MET A 134 2.68 -14.23 -9.33
C MET A 134 2.35 -14.63 -10.77
N GLY A 135 2.18 -15.92 -11.02
CA GLY A 135 2.14 -16.44 -12.39
C GLY A 135 3.44 -16.12 -13.14
N ASP A 136 3.36 -15.39 -14.26
CA ASP A 136 4.52 -14.98 -15.05
C ASP A 136 5.11 -13.62 -14.63
N TYR A 137 4.56 -12.98 -13.61
CA TYR A 137 4.97 -11.64 -13.15
C TYR A 137 5.90 -11.75 -11.94
N VAL A 138 7.02 -11.04 -11.99
CA VAL A 138 7.90 -10.89 -10.84
C VAL A 138 7.25 -9.94 -9.83
N VAL A 139 7.27 -10.31 -8.56
CA VAL A 139 6.62 -9.56 -7.47
C VAL A 139 7.60 -8.57 -6.84
N VAL A 140 7.15 -7.34 -6.63
CA VAL A 140 7.85 -6.31 -5.87
C VAL A 140 6.85 -5.52 -5.02
N TYR A 141 7.29 -5.10 -3.83
CA TYR A 141 6.52 -4.21 -2.95
C TYR A 141 7.22 -2.86 -2.87
N THR A 142 6.44 -1.79 -2.90
CA THR A 142 6.95 -0.42 -2.83
C THR A 142 6.17 0.40 -1.83
N ASP A 143 6.86 1.26 -1.10
CA ASP A 143 6.26 2.20 -0.18
C ASP A 143 7.06 3.50 -0.13
N GLY A 144 6.38 4.60 0.17
CA GLY A 144 6.95 5.91 0.36
C GLY A 144 6.52 6.51 1.68
N CYS A 145 7.47 6.94 2.50
CA CYS A 145 7.13 7.60 3.75
C CYS A 145 7.65 9.04 3.80
N CYS A 146 7.01 9.87 4.61
CA CYS A 146 7.50 11.21 4.90
C CYS A 146 7.22 11.60 6.35
N SER A 147 8.26 11.70 7.15
CA SER A 147 8.16 12.27 8.49
C SER A 147 7.99 13.79 8.42
N SER A 148 7.15 14.35 9.28
CA SER A 148 6.85 15.79 9.30
C SER A 148 6.40 16.37 7.95
N ASN A 149 5.62 15.59 7.17
CA ASN A 149 5.12 15.98 5.86
C ASN A 149 4.48 17.39 5.89
N GLY A 150 4.81 18.23 4.91
CA GLY A 150 4.35 19.62 4.84
C GLY A 150 5.07 20.60 5.78
N ARG A 151 6.07 20.19 6.54
CA ARG A 151 6.86 21.05 7.44
C ARG A 151 8.29 21.27 6.91
N ARG A 152 8.98 22.30 7.40
CA ARG A 152 10.37 22.65 6.99
C ARG A 152 11.39 21.52 7.24
N ARG A 153 11.13 20.65 8.21
CA ARG A 153 12.00 19.50 8.55
C ARG A 153 11.44 18.17 8.01
N ALA A 154 10.67 18.21 6.94
CA ALA A 154 10.18 17.01 6.31
C ALA A 154 11.34 16.13 5.81
N ARG A 155 11.25 14.83 6.06
CA ARG A 155 12.20 13.81 5.58
C ARG A 155 11.43 12.67 4.99
N ALA A 156 11.65 12.42 3.71
CA ALA A 156 10.96 11.38 2.98
C ALA A 156 11.94 10.29 2.53
N GLY A 157 11.47 9.07 2.53
CA GLY A 157 12.22 7.89 2.11
C GLY A 157 11.42 7.02 1.18
N ILE A 158 12.13 6.22 0.42
CA ILE A 158 11.66 5.29 -0.60
C ILE A 158 12.03 3.90 -0.14
N GLY A 159 11.07 2.97 -0.13
CA GLY A 159 11.27 1.56 0.16
C GLY A 159 10.91 0.69 -1.03
N VAL A 160 11.79 -0.24 -1.40
CA VAL A 160 11.56 -1.27 -2.40
C VAL A 160 11.95 -2.62 -1.83
N TYR A 161 11.04 -3.57 -1.86
CA TYR A 161 11.22 -4.90 -1.29
C TYR A 161 10.87 -6.00 -2.29
N TRP A 162 11.85 -6.84 -2.64
CA TRP A 162 11.74 -7.95 -3.57
C TRP A 162 11.56 -9.32 -2.90
N GLY A 163 11.88 -9.40 -1.60
CA GLY A 163 11.80 -10.63 -0.82
C GLY A 163 12.83 -10.67 0.30
N PRO A 164 12.78 -11.71 1.16
CA PRO A 164 13.70 -11.82 2.30
C PRO A 164 15.17 -11.90 1.82
N GLY A 165 16.00 -10.98 2.34
CA GLY A 165 17.44 -10.95 2.01
C GLY A 165 17.78 -10.63 0.56
N HIS A 166 16.82 -10.21 -0.27
CA HIS A 166 17.06 -9.96 -1.69
C HIS A 166 18.01 -8.75 -1.88
N PRO A 167 19.04 -8.85 -2.74
CA PRO A 167 20.06 -7.82 -2.90
C PRO A 167 19.55 -6.49 -3.50
N LEU A 168 18.39 -6.51 -4.15
CA LEU A 168 17.73 -5.30 -4.66
C LEU A 168 16.83 -4.62 -3.62
N ASN A 169 16.67 -5.18 -2.42
CA ASN A 169 15.96 -4.49 -1.35
C ASN A 169 16.68 -3.18 -1.01
N VAL A 170 15.95 -2.08 -1.04
CA VAL A 170 16.56 -0.77 -0.83
C VAL A 170 15.64 0.16 -0.04
N GLY A 171 16.23 0.85 0.94
CA GLY A 171 15.66 1.99 1.61
C GLY A 171 16.57 3.19 1.39
N ILE A 172 16.13 4.20 0.65
CA ILE A 172 16.92 5.38 0.31
C ILE A 172 16.15 6.66 0.58
N ARG A 173 16.89 7.75 0.82
CA ARG A 173 16.28 9.05 0.98
C ARG A 173 15.71 9.57 -0.34
N LEU A 174 14.52 10.18 -0.29
CA LEU A 174 13.93 10.83 -1.46
C LEU A 174 14.77 12.05 -1.83
N PRO A 175 15.21 12.19 -3.10
CA PRO A 175 15.91 13.40 -3.55
C PRO A 175 14.96 14.59 -3.71
N GLY A 176 15.45 15.80 -3.47
CA GLY A 176 14.71 17.04 -3.66
C GLY A 176 13.57 17.26 -2.67
N ARG A 177 12.40 17.68 -3.17
CA ARG A 177 11.26 18.07 -2.32
C ARG A 177 10.70 16.87 -1.55
N GLN A 178 10.66 16.99 -0.23
CA GLN A 178 10.31 15.92 0.72
C GLN A 178 8.79 15.91 0.96
N THR A 179 8.07 15.02 0.27
CA THR A 179 6.62 14.80 0.48
C THR A 179 6.25 13.33 0.34
N ASN A 180 5.21 12.91 1.05
CA ASN A 180 4.75 11.52 1.00
C ASN A 180 4.38 11.09 -0.42
N GLN A 181 3.58 11.88 -1.12
CA GLN A 181 3.15 11.55 -2.49
C GLN A 181 4.33 11.37 -3.47
N ARG A 182 5.37 12.21 -3.35
CA ARG A 182 6.58 12.03 -4.17
C ARG A 182 7.34 10.77 -3.81
N ALA A 183 7.45 10.46 -2.52
CA ALA A 183 8.11 9.25 -2.06
C ALA A 183 7.44 7.99 -2.63
N GLU A 184 6.10 7.93 -2.61
CA GLU A 184 5.30 6.85 -3.20
C GLU A 184 5.55 6.67 -4.71
N ILE A 185 5.53 7.78 -5.46
CA ILE A 185 5.79 7.74 -6.91
C ILE A 185 7.24 7.27 -7.17
N HIS A 186 8.20 7.82 -6.45
CA HIS A 186 9.62 7.48 -6.63
C HIS A 186 9.96 6.05 -6.17
N ALA A 187 9.23 5.50 -5.20
CA ALA A 187 9.37 4.09 -4.83
C ALA A 187 8.99 3.17 -6.00
N ALA A 188 7.89 3.47 -6.68
CA ALA A 188 7.50 2.75 -7.89
C ALA A 188 8.53 2.96 -9.02
N CYS A 189 9.01 4.19 -9.25
CA CYS A 189 10.08 4.45 -10.22
C CYS A 189 11.31 3.58 -9.95
N LYS A 190 11.76 3.55 -8.70
CA LYS A 190 12.96 2.78 -8.30
C LYS A 190 12.80 1.28 -8.53
N ALA A 191 11.64 0.72 -8.20
CA ALA A 191 11.34 -0.68 -8.46
C ALA A 191 11.38 -1.01 -9.97
N ILE A 192 10.80 -0.15 -10.81
CA ILE A 192 10.77 -0.32 -12.26
C ILE A 192 12.19 -0.19 -12.87
N GLU A 193 12.98 0.78 -12.39
CA GLU A 193 14.41 0.90 -12.79
C GLU A 193 15.19 -0.37 -12.48
N GLN A 194 15.02 -0.91 -11.27
CA GLN A 194 15.67 -2.16 -10.87
C GLN A 194 15.19 -3.34 -11.73
N ALA A 195 13.89 -3.44 -12.01
CA ALA A 195 13.33 -4.48 -12.87
C ALA A 195 13.94 -4.42 -14.28
N LYS A 196 14.03 -3.24 -14.87
CA LYS A 196 14.64 -3.04 -16.20
C LYS A 196 16.12 -3.44 -16.20
N ALA A 197 16.88 -3.06 -15.18
CA ALA A 197 18.29 -3.44 -15.04
C ALA A 197 18.49 -4.96 -14.93
N GLN A 198 17.48 -5.70 -14.49
CA GLN A 198 17.48 -7.17 -14.42
C GLN A 198 16.80 -7.84 -15.63
N ASN A 199 16.47 -7.10 -16.67
CA ASN A 199 15.75 -7.59 -17.86
C ASN A 199 14.39 -8.24 -17.52
N ILE A 200 13.71 -7.73 -16.51
CA ILE A 200 12.35 -8.13 -16.13
C ILE A 200 11.38 -7.28 -16.95
N SER A 201 10.55 -7.92 -17.77
CA SER A 201 9.54 -7.25 -18.61
C SER A 201 8.13 -7.34 -18.04
N ARG A 202 7.85 -8.26 -17.11
CA ARG A 202 6.55 -8.47 -16.47
C ARG A 202 6.68 -8.30 -14.97
N LEU A 203 6.00 -7.30 -14.40
CA LEU A 203 6.13 -6.90 -13.02
C LEU A 203 4.77 -6.79 -12.33
N ALA A 204 4.59 -7.47 -11.20
CA ALA A 204 3.48 -7.25 -10.28
C ALA A 204 3.96 -6.32 -9.17
N LEU A 205 3.58 -5.04 -9.25
CA LEU A 205 4.00 -4.01 -8.32
C LEU A 205 2.90 -3.77 -7.27
N TYR A 206 3.20 -4.12 -6.03
CA TYR A 206 2.33 -3.94 -4.88
C TYR A 206 2.65 -2.64 -4.16
N THR A 207 1.63 -1.82 -3.90
CA THR A 207 1.73 -0.59 -3.11
C THR A 207 0.40 -0.29 -2.42
N ASP A 208 0.42 0.41 -1.30
CA ASP A 208 -0.79 0.92 -0.66
C ASP A 208 -1.19 2.32 -1.17
N SER A 209 -0.38 2.93 -2.02
CA SER A 209 -0.62 4.24 -2.61
C SER A 209 -1.63 4.21 -3.76
N MET A 210 -2.91 4.32 -3.44
CA MET A 210 -3.95 4.54 -4.47
C MET A 210 -3.71 5.82 -5.27
N PHE A 211 -3.01 6.80 -4.71
CA PHE A 211 -2.63 8.01 -5.43
C PHE A 211 -1.69 7.71 -6.60
N THR A 212 -0.66 6.90 -6.36
CA THR A 212 0.28 6.47 -7.42
C THR A 212 -0.42 5.62 -8.46
N ILE A 213 -1.19 4.60 -8.04
CA ILE A 213 -1.93 3.73 -8.95
C ILE A 213 -2.88 4.53 -9.84
N ASN A 214 -3.79 5.32 -9.23
CA ASN A 214 -4.75 6.11 -10.01
C ASN A 214 -4.06 7.16 -10.88
N GLY A 215 -2.97 7.74 -10.40
CA GLY A 215 -2.18 8.69 -11.16
C GLY A 215 -1.71 8.11 -12.48
N ILE A 216 -1.00 7.00 -12.43
CA ILE A 216 -0.40 6.39 -13.63
C ILE A 216 -1.44 5.69 -14.52
N THR A 217 -2.45 5.02 -13.94
CA THR A 217 -3.41 4.24 -14.73
C THR A 217 -4.56 5.08 -15.29
N ASN A 218 -4.99 6.14 -14.57
CA ASN A 218 -6.21 6.85 -14.89
C ASN A 218 -5.97 8.34 -15.22
N TRP A 219 -5.13 9.05 -14.45
CA TRP A 219 -5.11 10.51 -14.54
C TRP A 219 -4.10 11.05 -15.55
N VAL A 220 -2.92 10.42 -15.69
CA VAL A 220 -1.84 10.90 -16.57
C VAL A 220 -2.33 11.12 -18.00
N GLN A 221 -3.13 10.22 -18.55
CA GLN A 221 -3.65 10.35 -19.91
C GLN A 221 -4.57 11.58 -20.09
N GLY A 222 -5.39 11.85 -19.06
CA GLY A 222 -6.23 13.05 -19.03
C GLY A 222 -5.41 14.32 -18.86
N TRP A 223 -4.41 14.30 -17.96
CA TRP A 223 -3.53 15.46 -17.73
C TRP A 223 -2.70 15.84 -18.96
N LYS A 224 -2.22 14.85 -19.70
CA LYS A 224 -1.50 15.12 -20.97
C LYS A 224 -2.38 15.84 -21.98
N LYS A 225 -3.67 15.49 -22.06
CA LYS A 225 -4.62 16.10 -22.99
C LYS A 225 -5.02 17.52 -22.57
N ASN A 226 -5.07 17.81 -21.26
CA ASN A 226 -5.52 19.11 -20.74
C ASN A 226 -4.38 20.05 -20.31
N GLY A 227 -3.13 19.76 -20.70
CA GLY A 227 -1.96 20.56 -20.33
C GLY A 227 -1.53 20.44 -18.88
N TRP A 228 -1.72 19.26 -18.25
CA TRP A 228 -1.33 18.95 -16.87
C TRP A 228 -2.07 19.80 -15.82
N ARG A 229 -3.38 19.92 -15.98
CA ARG A 229 -4.24 20.62 -15.03
C ARG A 229 -5.15 19.66 -14.28
N THR A 230 -5.38 19.98 -13.00
CA THR A 230 -6.36 19.27 -12.16
C THR A 230 -7.79 19.63 -12.61
N SER A 231 -8.80 18.92 -12.12
CA SER A 231 -10.22 19.25 -12.35
C SER A 231 -10.60 20.67 -11.89
N ALA A 232 -9.87 21.23 -10.92
CA ALA A 232 -10.04 22.60 -10.45
C ALA A 232 -9.23 23.64 -11.28
N GLY A 233 -8.63 23.26 -12.41
CA GLY A 233 -7.86 24.13 -13.27
C GLY A 233 -6.46 24.52 -12.76
N LYS A 234 -6.02 23.97 -11.63
CA LYS A 234 -4.69 24.19 -11.06
C LYS A 234 -3.66 23.25 -11.69
N ASP A 235 -2.40 23.66 -11.72
CA ASP A 235 -1.32 22.79 -12.19
C ASP A 235 -1.15 21.55 -11.32
N VAL A 236 -0.81 20.42 -11.95
CA VAL A 236 -0.51 19.16 -11.24
C VAL A 236 0.85 19.29 -10.56
N ILE A 237 0.86 19.29 -9.24
CA ILE A 237 2.05 19.55 -8.40
C ILE A 237 3.17 18.52 -8.63
N ASN A 238 2.83 17.24 -8.88
CA ASN A 238 3.79 16.15 -9.06
C ASN A 238 3.91 15.76 -10.55
N LYS A 239 3.77 16.72 -11.46
CA LYS A 239 3.82 16.51 -12.92
C LYS A 239 5.09 15.80 -13.35
N GLU A 240 6.25 16.31 -12.94
CA GLU A 240 7.55 15.77 -13.34
C GLU A 240 7.74 14.33 -12.84
N ASP A 241 7.30 14.05 -11.61
CA ASP A 241 7.38 12.73 -11.02
C ASP A 241 6.51 11.71 -11.80
N PHE A 242 5.29 12.10 -12.19
CA PHE A 242 4.43 11.23 -13.02
C PHE A 242 4.91 11.08 -14.47
N VAL A 243 5.54 12.12 -15.04
CA VAL A 243 6.17 12.02 -16.37
C VAL A 243 7.32 11.00 -16.31
N ALA A 244 8.16 11.07 -15.30
CA ALA A 244 9.24 10.09 -15.10
C ALA A 244 8.70 8.67 -14.93
N LEU A 245 7.68 8.49 -14.08
CA LEU A 245 7.03 7.20 -13.88
C LEU A 245 6.43 6.66 -15.20
N GLU A 246 5.70 7.48 -15.96
CA GLU A 246 5.12 7.07 -17.25
C GLU A 246 6.20 6.65 -18.25
N GLN A 247 7.33 7.36 -18.30
CA GLN A 247 8.44 6.98 -19.16
C GLN A 247 9.03 5.63 -18.78
N LEU A 248 9.16 5.36 -17.48
CA LEU A 248 9.66 4.08 -16.97
C LEU A 248 8.71 2.93 -17.25
N THR A 249 7.40 3.15 -17.29
CA THR A 249 6.43 2.07 -17.59
C THR A 249 6.40 1.66 -19.07
N ARG A 250 7.02 2.43 -19.96
CA ARG A 250 7.09 2.06 -21.38
C ARG A 250 7.86 0.74 -21.54
N ASP A 251 7.36 -0.09 -22.43
CA ASP A 251 7.96 -1.39 -22.78
C ASP A 251 7.96 -2.40 -21.62
N MET A 252 7.12 -2.19 -20.62
CA MET A 252 6.91 -3.11 -19.51
C MET A 252 5.43 -3.44 -19.33
N ASP A 253 5.16 -4.71 -19.04
CA ASP A 253 3.83 -5.17 -18.63
C ASP A 253 3.75 -5.14 -17.10
N ILE A 254 3.09 -4.11 -16.55
CA ILE A 254 3.03 -3.87 -15.11
C ILE A 254 1.61 -4.06 -14.60
N GLN A 255 1.44 -5.02 -13.71
CA GLN A 255 0.21 -5.16 -12.92
C GLN A 255 0.33 -4.34 -11.65
N TRP A 256 -0.50 -3.31 -11.54
CA TRP A 256 -0.58 -2.45 -10.36
C TRP A 256 -1.52 -3.07 -9.32
N MET A 257 -0.96 -3.48 -8.20
CA MET A 257 -1.65 -4.21 -7.16
C MET A 257 -1.78 -3.33 -5.90
N HIS A 258 -3.00 -2.99 -5.53
CA HIS A 258 -3.24 -2.28 -4.28
C HIS A 258 -3.28 -3.25 -3.09
N VAL A 259 -2.53 -2.95 -2.05
CA VAL A 259 -2.62 -3.59 -0.73
C VAL A 259 -3.07 -2.55 0.30
N PRO A 260 -3.87 -2.94 1.28
CA PRO A 260 -4.18 -2.02 2.38
C PRO A 260 -2.94 -1.76 3.22
N GLY A 261 -2.62 -0.49 3.48
CA GLY A 261 -1.52 -0.11 4.36
C GLY A 261 -1.71 -0.66 5.79
N HIS A 262 -0.62 -1.02 6.45
CA HIS A 262 -0.56 -1.50 7.84
C HIS A 262 -1.57 -2.63 8.15
N SER A 263 -1.77 -3.56 7.24
CA SER A 263 -2.74 -4.64 7.34
C SER A 263 -2.13 -6.04 7.46
N GLY A 264 -0.83 -6.11 7.81
CA GLY A 264 -0.13 -7.38 8.01
C GLY A 264 0.39 -8.02 6.72
N PHE A 265 0.36 -7.32 5.57
CA PHE A 265 1.03 -7.79 4.37
C PHE A 265 2.55 -7.64 4.53
N VAL A 266 3.24 -8.75 4.81
CA VAL A 266 4.68 -8.76 5.13
C VAL A 266 5.51 -7.98 4.12
N GLY A 267 5.26 -8.14 2.83
CA GLY A 267 5.99 -7.40 1.79
C GLY A 267 5.80 -5.88 1.86
N ASN A 268 4.58 -5.42 2.16
CA ASN A 268 4.30 -3.99 2.33
C ASN A 268 4.89 -3.43 3.63
N GLU A 269 4.81 -4.18 4.73
CA GLU A 269 5.41 -3.80 6.01
C GLU A 269 6.94 -3.67 5.89
N GLU A 270 7.58 -4.56 5.13
CA GLU A 270 9.01 -4.49 4.87
C GLU A 270 9.39 -3.31 3.96
N ALA A 271 8.57 -3.01 2.93
CA ALA A 271 8.76 -1.82 2.10
C ALA A 271 8.62 -0.53 2.94
N ASP A 272 7.61 -0.43 3.84
CA ASP A 272 7.43 0.68 4.78
C ASP A 272 8.65 0.81 5.73
N ARG A 273 9.14 -0.32 6.27
CA ARG A 273 10.34 -0.33 7.12
C ARG A 273 11.55 0.25 6.36
N LEU A 274 11.77 -0.19 5.13
CA LEU A 274 12.86 0.30 4.27
C LEU A 274 12.68 1.79 3.94
N ALA A 275 11.46 2.24 3.63
CA ALA A 275 11.17 3.65 3.39
C ALA A 275 11.51 4.52 4.60
N ARG A 276 11.14 4.07 5.80
CA ARG A 276 11.48 4.77 7.07
C ARG A 276 12.98 4.81 7.34
N GLU A 277 13.71 3.76 7.02
CA GLU A 277 15.18 3.73 7.10
C GLU A 277 15.79 4.73 6.11
N GLY A 278 15.30 4.74 4.87
CA GLY A 278 15.72 5.72 3.87
C GLY A 278 15.48 7.17 4.31
N ALA A 279 14.35 7.47 4.94
CA ALA A 279 14.04 8.81 5.43
C ALA A 279 15.01 9.33 6.51
N LYS A 280 15.70 8.43 7.23
CA LYS A 280 16.69 8.78 8.27
C LYS A 280 18.06 9.10 7.69
N GLN A 281 18.36 8.68 6.46
CA GLN A 281 19.66 8.92 5.83
C GLN A 281 19.91 10.41 5.62
N CYS A 282 21.18 10.81 5.59
CA CYS A 282 21.58 12.16 5.27
C CYS A 282 21.13 12.53 3.83
N ALA A 283 20.94 13.81 3.56
CA ALA A 283 20.79 14.29 2.18
C ALA A 283 22.20 14.32 1.55
N ASP A 284 22.32 13.71 0.37
CA ASP A 284 23.52 13.85 -0.45
C ASP A 284 23.69 15.28 -0.96
#